data_0a0fe0a1582c0e6e95e5c2cc6a9ca071
#
_entry.id   0a0fe0a1582c0e6e95e5c2cc6a9ca071
#
_cell.length_a   1.000
_cell.length_b   1.000
_cell.length_c   1.000
_cell.angle_alpha   90.00
_cell.angle_beta   90.00
_cell.angle_gamma   90.00
#
_symmetry.space_group_name_H-M   'P 1'
#
loop_
_entity.id
_entity.type
_entity.pdbx_description
1 polymer ?
#
loop_
_entity_poly.entity_id
_entity_poly.type
_entity_poly.pdbx_seq_one_letter_code
_entity_poly.pdbx_strand_id
1 'polypeptide(L)'
;MTMAENDGAVPYIYRHKWPIAVAVLIILTLAIVVYFAMPLLDGIIFGIFFAYVTRPVKSFLSKYTRFAPLIATSCIVLPVLAIFLLTAIEIKNQAVWLSTHQAEAIAQFNATLASLNLPAVVMTQINDMIPNITSYVITFVSAIPVGATFTSILLFATNALVSIFVCYYLLKDGNIVTRIAGQLTPDRFMPAVDYFVTEADRILSGIYTGTFYTALFVAMMSAVIFFIFGIPQLILLTAFVFIAAMVPILSGMMVFIPLAVYLYIDRSPLIAVIFFVSSLVLVYVPPDFILRPYLINRASNIHPLLIILSFVGGGLAGGISGFFAAPLVVGLLVAVYRTYVKLGEKGNESLPAEPAGPQ
;
A
#
# COMPACT_ATOMS: atom_id res chain seq x y z
N MET A 1 -67.33 -7.48 1.60
CA MET A 1 -66.33 -8.25 0.83
C MET A 1 -65.59 -7.22 -0.07
N THR A 2 -64.60 -6.58 0.56
CA THR A 2 -63.80 -5.49 -0.08
C THR A 2 -62.64 -6.17 -0.85
N MET A 3 -62.66 -6.00 -2.18
CA MET A 3 -61.56 -6.46 -3.02
C MET A 3 -60.30 -5.67 -2.64
N ALA A 4 -59.27 -6.35 -2.22
CA ALA A 4 -57.92 -5.82 -2.06
C ALA A 4 -57.45 -5.40 -3.45
N GLU A 5 -57.30 -4.08 -3.66
CA GLU A 5 -56.68 -3.47 -4.83
C GLU A 5 -55.24 -3.93 -4.93
N ASN A 6 -55.01 -4.77 -5.93
CA ASN A 6 -53.69 -5.36 -6.21
C ASN A 6 -52.85 -4.23 -6.87
N ASP A 7 -52.25 -3.36 -6.03
CA ASP A 7 -51.28 -2.36 -6.48
C ASP A 7 -50.00 -3.05 -6.98
N GLY A 8 -50.11 -3.63 -8.16
CA GLY A 8 -49.01 -4.27 -8.82
C GLY A 8 -47.91 -3.24 -9.12
N ALA A 9 -46.65 -3.67 -9.15
CA ALA A 9 -45.48 -2.84 -9.44
C ALA A 9 -45.61 -2.02 -10.77
N VAL A 10 -46.45 -2.45 -11.67
CA VAL A 10 -46.68 -1.84 -12.99
C VAL A 10 -47.24 -0.39 -12.90
N PRO A 11 -48.28 -0.07 -12.12
CA PRO A 11 -48.77 1.28 -12.02
C PRO A 11 -47.79 2.24 -11.33
N TYR A 12 -46.99 1.73 -10.37
CA TYR A 12 -45.93 2.51 -9.73
C TYR A 12 -44.84 2.92 -10.72
N ILE A 13 -44.38 2.02 -11.59
CA ILE A 13 -43.39 2.26 -12.66
C ILE A 13 -43.90 3.28 -13.67
N TYR A 14 -45.17 3.21 -14.07
CA TYR A 14 -45.75 4.16 -15.01
C TYR A 14 -45.85 5.57 -14.45
N ARG A 15 -46.15 5.71 -13.16
CA ARG A 15 -46.28 7.01 -12.46
C ARG A 15 -44.93 7.70 -12.25
N HIS A 16 -43.83 6.89 -12.14
CA HIS A 16 -42.48 7.38 -11.88
C HIS A 16 -41.50 7.14 -13.05
N LYS A 17 -42.02 6.95 -14.26
CA LYS A 17 -41.20 6.61 -15.46
C LYS A 17 -40.05 7.57 -15.72
N TRP A 18 -40.21 8.88 -15.50
CA TRP A 18 -39.16 9.85 -15.71
C TRP A 18 -38.04 9.79 -14.65
N PRO A 19 -38.31 9.82 -13.34
CA PRO A 19 -37.27 9.65 -12.35
C PRO A 19 -36.57 8.28 -12.46
N ILE A 20 -37.30 7.19 -12.80
CA ILE A 20 -36.69 5.88 -13.03
C ILE A 20 -35.78 5.92 -14.26
N ALA A 21 -36.23 6.51 -15.37
CA ALA A 21 -35.41 6.62 -16.58
C ALA A 21 -34.13 7.43 -16.34
N VAL A 22 -34.24 8.55 -15.60
CA VAL A 22 -33.08 9.37 -15.20
C VAL A 22 -32.13 8.58 -14.28
N ALA A 23 -32.67 7.86 -13.30
CA ALA A 23 -31.84 7.01 -12.42
C ALA A 23 -31.09 5.89 -13.18
N VAL A 24 -31.78 5.22 -14.11
CA VAL A 24 -31.15 4.20 -14.99
C VAL A 24 -30.08 4.83 -15.86
N LEU A 25 -30.33 6.01 -16.44
CA LEU A 25 -29.34 6.72 -17.26
C LEU A 25 -28.10 7.10 -16.44
N ILE A 26 -28.29 7.60 -15.20
CA ILE A 26 -27.20 7.94 -14.29
C ILE A 26 -26.38 6.69 -13.95
N ILE A 27 -27.05 5.57 -13.61
CA ILE A 27 -26.39 4.30 -13.27
C ILE A 27 -25.59 3.78 -14.47
N LEU A 28 -26.19 3.81 -15.68
CA LEU A 28 -25.53 3.38 -16.90
C LEU A 28 -24.31 4.24 -17.22
N THR A 29 -24.46 5.57 -17.13
CA THR A 29 -23.35 6.51 -17.32
C THR A 29 -22.24 6.28 -16.31
N LEU A 30 -22.60 6.10 -15.04
CA LEU A 30 -21.62 5.78 -13.98
C LEU A 30 -20.90 4.46 -14.25
N ALA A 31 -21.63 3.42 -14.67
CA ALA A 31 -21.03 2.12 -15.02
C ALA A 31 -20.05 2.25 -16.20
N ILE A 32 -20.39 3.03 -17.22
CA ILE A 32 -19.50 3.32 -18.35
C ILE A 32 -18.25 4.07 -17.89
N VAL A 33 -18.40 5.11 -17.05
CA VAL A 33 -17.26 5.86 -16.49
C VAL A 33 -16.36 4.95 -15.67
N VAL A 34 -16.92 4.11 -14.81
CA VAL A 34 -16.16 3.12 -14.02
C VAL A 34 -15.43 2.14 -14.92
N TYR A 35 -16.09 1.62 -15.98
CA TYR A 35 -15.47 0.72 -16.94
C TYR A 35 -14.24 1.35 -17.64
N PHE A 36 -14.35 2.59 -18.11
CA PHE A 36 -13.22 3.30 -18.71
C PHE A 36 -12.15 3.70 -17.69
N ALA A 37 -12.50 3.88 -16.42
CA ALA A 37 -11.55 4.18 -15.36
C ALA A 37 -10.78 2.94 -14.85
N MET A 38 -11.29 1.71 -15.09
CA MET A 38 -10.65 0.48 -14.61
C MET A 38 -9.16 0.36 -14.98
N PRO A 39 -8.71 0.63 -16.23
CA PRO A 39 -7.29 0.56 -16.58
C PRO A 39 -6.43 1.64 -15.88
N LEU A 40 -7.06 2.68 -15.33
CA LEU A 40 -6.41 3.81 -14.66
C LEU A 40 -6.46 3.71 -13.12
N LEU A 41 -7.12 2.67 -12.58
CA LEU A 41 -7.29 2.51 -11.13
C LEU A 41 -5.96 2.46 -10.40
N ASP A 42 -4.95 1.81 -10.97
CA ASP A 42 -3.61 1.75 -10.39
C ASP A 42 -3.03 3.16 -10.20
N GLY A 43 -3.10 3.98 -11.25
CA GLY A 43 -2.66 5.37 -11.18
C GLY A 43 -3.43 6.21 -10.18
N ILE A 44 -4.74 6.01 -10.05
CA ILE A 44 -5.59 6.72 -9.08
C ILE A 44 -5.19 6.31 -7.65
N ILE A 45 -5.08 5.01 -7.38
CA ILE A 45 -4.72 4.48 -6.06
C ILE A 45 -3.33 4.98 -5.63
N PHE A 46 -2.35 4.85 -6.52
CA PHE A 46 -1.00 5.38 -6.26
C PHE A 46 -1.01 6.91 -6.09
N GLY A 47 -1.82 7.62 -6.87
CA GLY A 47 -1.96 9.07 -6.74
C GLY A 47 -2.50 9.50 -5.38
N ILE A 48 -3.49 8.78 -4.86
CA ILE A 48 -4.03 9.01 -3.51
C ILE A 48 -2.95 8.70 -2.45
N PHE A 49 -2.28 7.55 -2.56
CA PHE A 49 -1.18 7.18 -1.67
C PHE A 49 -0.09 8.27 -1.65
N PHE A 50 0.40 8.67 -2.82
CA PHE A 50 1.42 9.71 -2.94
C PHE A 50 0.95 11.07 -2.42
N ALA A 51 -0.33 11.42 -2.56
CA ALA A 51 -0.87 12.66 -2.00
C ALA A 51 -0.72 12.69 -0.46
N TYR A 52 -1.05 11.60 0.22
CA TYR A 52 -0.85 11.51 1.67
C TYR A 52 0.63 11.58 2.06
N VAL A 53 1.48 10.83 1.38
CA VAL A 53 2.93 10.80 1.65
C VAL A 53 3.58 12.16 1.39
N THR A 54 3.15 12.88 0.36
CA THR A 54 3.75 14.15 -0.06
C THR A 54 3.23 15.34 0.74
N ARG A 55 2.08 15.21 1.43
CA ARG A 55 1.43 16.29 2.20
C ARG A 55 2.37 16.99 3.20
N PRO A 56 3.20 16.29 4.02
CA PRO A 56 4.14 16.94 4.93
C PRO A 56 5.17 17.80 4.20
N VAL A 57 5.70 17.32 3.07
CA VAL A 57 6.67 18.06 2.24
C VAL A 57 6.02 19.28 1.64
N LYS A 58 4.80 19.15 1.08
CA LYS A 58 4.01 20.28 0.56
C LYS A 58 3.76 21.32 1.66
N SER A 59 3.39 20.92 2.87
CA SER A 59 3.12 21.85 3.97
C SER A 59 4.39 22.63 4.39
N PHE A 60 5.54 22.00 4.33
CA PHE A 60 6.83 22.66 4.54
C PHE A 60 7.17 23.65 3.42
N LEU A 61 7.06 23.23 2.16
CA LEU A 61 7.38 24.06 0.99
C LEU A 61 6.40 25.23 0.79
N SER A 62 5.14 25.07 1.20
CA SER A 62 4.11 26.10 1.04
C SER A 62 4.43 27.41 1.80
N LYS A 63 5.35 27.35 2.77
CA LYS A 63 5.87 28.53 3.47
C LYS A 63 6.80 29.39 2.60
N TYR A 64 7.38 28.79 1.56
CA TYR A 64 8.44 29.44 0.74
C TYR A 64 7.98 29.69 -0.70
N THR A 65 7.06 28.87 -1.24
CA THR A 65 6.66 28.99 -2.63
C THR A 65 5.21 28.58 -2.87
N ARG A 66 4.57 29.29 -3.84
CA ARG A 66 3.24 28.93 -4.34
C ARG A 66 3.21 27.64 -5.18
N PHE A 67 4.39 27.24 -5.70
CA PHE A 67 4.52 26.00 -6.48
C PHE A 67 4.79 24.76 -5.61
N ALA A 68 4.62 24.88 -4.29
CA ALA A 68 4.82 23.80 -3.35
C ALA A 68 4.15 22.46 -3.73
N PRO A 69 2.89 22.41 -4.22
CA PRO A 69 2.30 21.15 -4.64
C PRO A 69 3.06 20.47 -5.79
N LEU A 70 3.49 21.25 -6.79
CA LEU A 70 4.23 20.73 -7.95
C LEU A 70 5.60 20.20 -7.53
N ILE A 71 6.36 21.03 -6.81
CA ILE A 71 7.71 20.65 -6.35
C ILE A 71 7.66 19.44 -5.42
N ALA A 72 6.74 19.42 -4.46
CA ALA A 72 6.59 18.31 -3.54
C ALA A 72 6.21 17.00 -4.26
N THR A 73 5.26 17.06 -5.20
CA THR A 73 4.91 15.90 -6.04
C THR A 73 6.11 15.38 -6.81
N SER A 74 6.84 16.27 -7.51
CA SER A 74 8.00 15.86 -8.30
C SER A 74 9.12 15.28 -7.42
N CYS A 75 9.41 15.87 -6.26
CA CYS A 75 10.47 15.41 -5.36
C CYS A 75 10.23 14.04 -4.75
N ILE A 76 8.97 13.60 -4.59
CA ILE A 76 8.67 12.29 -4.00
C ILE A 76 8.25 11.29 -5.06
N VAL A 77 7.29 11.66 -5.94
CA VAL A 77 6.70 10.70 -6.87
C VAL A 77 7.70 10.25 -7.92
N LEU A 78 8.48 11.17 -8.51
CA LEU A 78 9.43 10.81 -9.56
C LEU A 78 10.55 9.87 -9.08
N PRO A 79 11.24 10.13 -7.94
CA PRO A 79 12.23 9.18 -7.43
C PRO A 79 11.63 7.81 -7.07
N VAL A 80 10.45 7.79 -6.45
CA VAL A 80 9.80 6.52 -6.09
C VAL A 80 9.42 5.72 -7.33
N LEU A 81 8.80 6.35 -8.33
CA LEU A 81 8.51 5.68 -9.62
C LEU A 81 9.77 5.20 -10.32
N ALA A 82 10.85 5.98 -10.28
CA ALA A 82 12.14 5.58 -10.83
C ALA A 82 12.72 4.36 -10.09
N ILE A 83 12.66 4.34 -8.76
CA ILE A 83 13.08 3.19 -7.94
C ILE A 83 12.29 1.94 -8.31
N PHE A 84 10.95 2.04 -8.39
CA PHE A 84 10.12 0.91 -8.79
C PHE A 84 10.45 0.39 -10.19
N LEU A 85 10.62 1.30 -11.15
CA LEU A 85 10.95 0.93 -12.53
C LEU A 85 12.33 0.27 -12.63
N LEU A 86 13.35 0.89 -12.04
CA LEU A 86 14.72 0.35 -12.07
C LEU A 86 14.81 -1.01 -11.35
N THR A 87 14.12 -1.16 -10.21
CA THR A 87 14.06 -2.44 -9.49
C THR A 87 13.36 -3.51 -10.31
N ALA A 88 12.25 -3.18 -10.98
CA ALA A 88 11.54 -4.12 -11.85
C ALA A 88 12.40 -4.57 -13.04
N ILE A 89 13.14 -3.64 -13.68
CA ILE A 89 14.07 -3.95 -14.77
C ILE A 89 15.16 -4.90 -14.28
N GLU A 90 15.74 -4.61 -13.11
CA GLU A 90 16.83 -5.41 -12.56
C GLU A 90 16.37 -6.81 -12.13
N ILE A 91 15.20 -6.92 -11.48
CA ILE A 91 14.60 -8.23 -11.16
C ILE A 91 14.44 -9.06 -12.43
N LYS A 92 13.96 -8.44 -13.52
CA LYS A 92 13.86 -9.12 -14.81
C LYS A 92 15.21 -9.58 -15.33
N ASN A 93 16.22 -8.70 -15.32
CA ASN A 93 17.57 -9.04 -15.79
C ASN A 93 18.13 -10.23 -15.02
N GLN A 94 18.00 -10.23 -13.69
CA GLN A 94 18.44 -11.32 -12.83
C GLN A 94 17.68 -12.63 -13.09
N ALA A 95 16.40 -12.55 -13.40
CA ALA A 95 15.63 -13.74 -13.69
C ALA A 95 15.91 -14.31 -15.07
N VAL A 96 16.11 -13.45 -16.07
CA VAL A 96 16.59 -13.90 -17.40
C VAL A 96 17.94 -14.59 -17.24
N TRP A 97 18.85 -13.99 -16.49
CA TRP A 97 20.14 -14.61 -16.19
C TRP A 97 19.97 -15.98 -15.50
N LEU A 98 19.14 -16.05 -14.45
CA LEU A 98 18.86 -17.30 -13.74
C LEU A 98 18.25 -18.37 -14.65
N SER A 99 17.36 -18.01 -15.56
CA SER A 99 16.73 -18.95 -16.48
C SER A 99 17.71 -19.51 -17.51
N THR A 100 18.72 -18.71 -17.91
CA THR A 100 19.76 -19.12 -18.89
C THR A 100 20.93 -19.85 -18.24
N HIS A 101 21.22 -19.59 -16.95
CA HIS A 101 22.35 -20.16 -16.20
C HIS A 101 21.89 -21.03 -15.02
N GLN A 102 20.71 -21.65 -15.13
CA GLN A 102 20.09 -22.41 -14.04
C GLN A 102 21.01 -23.50 -13.46
N ALA A 103 21.69 -24.27 -14.34
CA ALA A 103 22.59 -25.33 -13.91
C ALA A 103 23.79 -24.80 -13.12
N GLU A 104 24.37 -23.67 -13.57
CA GLU A 104 25.49 -23.02 -12.89
C GLU A 104 25.06 -22.42 -11.55
N ALA A 105 23.90 -21.74 -11.50
CA ALA A 105 23.35 -21.18 -10.29
C ALA A 105 23.07 -22.27 -9.23
N ILE A 106 22.49 -23.41 -9.63
CA ILE A 106 22.23 -24.55 -8.75
C ILE A 106 23.55 -25.17 -8.29
N ALA A 107 24.54 -25.32 -9.18
CA ALA A 107 25.85 -25.87 -8.84
C ALA A 107 26.60 -24.99 -7.82
N GLN A 108 26.60 -23.67 -8.03
CA GLN A 108 27.19 -22.71 -7.08
C GLN A 108 26.44 -22.71 -5.74
N PHE A 109 25.11 -22.77 -5.76
CA PHE A 109 24.32 -22.85 -4.54
C PHE A 109 24.63 -24.15 -3.74
N ASN A 110 24.68 -25.29 -4.42
CA ASN A 110 25.01 -26.57 -3.81
C ASN A 110 26.44 -26.60 -3.26
N ALA A 111 27.42 -26.04 -3.98
CA ALA A 111 28.79 -25.90 -3.50
C ALA A 111 28.85 -25.02 -2.24
N THR A 112 28.08 -23.97 -2.23
CA THR A 112 27.90 -23.06 -1.10
C THR A 112 27.28 -23.77 0.11
N LEU A 113 26.20 -24.53 -0.08
CA LEU A 113 25.60 -25.33 0.99
C LEU A 113 26.52 -26.38 1.56
N ALA A 114 27.30 -27.04 0.70
CA ALA A 114 28.28 -28.03 1.12
C ALA A 114 29.36 -27.41 2.03
N SER A 115 29.78 -26.17 1.78
CA SER A 115 30.72 -25.43 2.62
C SER A 115 30.22 -25.12 4.04
N LEU A 116 28.88 -25.12 4.25
CA LEU A 116 28.25 -24.85 5.53
C LEU A 116 28.27 -26.03 6.50
N ASN A 117 28.71 -27.22 6.06
CA ASN A 117 28.74 -28.47 6.86
C ASN A 117 27.41 -28.75 7.60
N LEU A 118 26.27 -28.52 6.93
CA LEU A 118 24.97 -28.74 7.50
C LEU A 118 24.67 -30.24 7.69
N PRO A 119 23.83 -30.60 8.70
CA PRO A 119 23.36 -31.96 8.85
C PRO A 119 22.69 -32.50 7.58
N ALA A 120 22.90 -33.77 7.24
CA ALA A 120 22.37 -34.37 6.00
C ALA A 120 20.83 -34.20 5.84
N VAL A 121 20.11 -34.25 6.94
CA VAL A 121 18.63 -34.04 6.95
C VAL A 121 18.27 -32.65 6.46
N VAL A 122 19.00 -31.60 6.84
CA VAL A 122 18.79 -30.25 6.41
C VAL A 122 19.13 -30.06 4.94
N MET A 123 20.25 -30.71 4.49
CA MET A 123 20.65 -30.67 3.09
C MET A 123 19.62 -31.28 2.15
N THR A 124 19.05 -32.46 2.52
CA THR A 124 17.95 -33.03 1.70
C THR A 124 16.74 -32.15 1.62
N GLN A 125 16.28 -31.60 2.75
CA GLN A 125 15.14 -30.69 2.73
C GLN A 125 15.39 -29.44 1.86
N ILE A 126 16.56 -28.84 1.94
CA ILE A 126 16.90 -27.67 1.10
C ILE A 126 16.92 -28.07 -0.38
N ASN A 127 17.57 -29.19 -0.73
CA ASN A 127 17.63 -29.66 -2.12
C ASN A 127 16.24 -29.96 -2.71
N ASP A 128 15.31 -30.48 -1.93
CA ASP A 128 13.93 -30.72 -2.34
C ASP A 128 13.14 -29.41 -2.55
N MET A 129 13.52 -28.32 -1.88
CA MET A 129 12.89 -27.02 -2.02
C MET A 129 13.41 -26.21 -3.23
N ILE A 130 14.64 -26.42 -3.68
CA ILE A 130 15.28 -25.65 -4.76
C ILE A 130 14.45 -25.62 -6.04
N PRO A 131 13.94 -26.75 -6.59
CA PRO A 131 13.13 -26.74 -7.81
C PRO A 131 11.87 -25.94 -7.66
N ASN A 132 11.22 -26.04 -6.49
CA ASN A 132 10.00 -25.28 -6.19
C ASN A 132 10.29 -23.78 -6.10
N ILE A 133 11.33 -23.37 -5.37
CA ILE A 133 11.74 -21.96 -5.25
C ILE A 133 12.05 -21.39 -6.65
N THR A 134 12.81 -22.11 -7.46
CA THR A 134 13.17 -21.68 -8.81
C THR A 134 11.92 -21.50 -9.69
N SER A 135 10.98 -22.44 -9.64
CA SER A 135 9.73 -22.35 -10.38
C SER A 135 8.86 -21.16 -9.92
N TYR A 136 8.79 -20.91 -8.60
CA TYR A 136 8.07 -19.74 -8.06
C TYR A 136 8.74 -18.43 -8.49
N VAL A 137 10.07 -18.34 -8.44
CA VAL A 137 10.81 -17.14 -8.89
C VAL A 137 10.55 -16.89 -10.37
N ILE A 138 10.67 -17.90 -11.23
CA ILE A 138 10.40 -17.77 -12.67
C ILE A 138 8.94 -17.35 -12.92
N THR A 139 7.97 -17.97 -12.24
CA THR A 139 6.55 -17.62 -12.36
C THR A 139 6.28 -16.20 -11.90
N PHE A 140 6.85 -15.80 -10.76
CA PHE A 140 6.71 -14.43 -10.23
C PHE A 140 7.29 -13.39 -11.20
N VAL A 141 8.47 -13.66 -11.74
CA VAL A 141 9.14 -12.74 -12.67
C VAL A 141 8.43 -12.68 -14.02
N SER A 142 7.91 -13.81 -14.52
CA SER A 142 7.11 -13.81 -15.76
C SER A 142 5.78 -13.05 -15.59
N ALA A 143 5.28 -12.96 -14.36
CA ALA A 143 4.11 -12.15 -14.03
C ALA A 143 4.42 -10.64 -13.96
N ILE A 144 5.71 -10.25 -13.82
CA ILE A 144 6.12 -8.85 -13.91
C ILE A 144 6.09 -8.43 -15.39
N PRO A 145 5.26 -7.46 -15.80
CA PRO A 145 5.08 -7.10 -17.22
C PRO A 145 6.26 -6.31 -17.82
N VAL A 146 7.50 -6.64 -17.46
CA VAL A 146 8.73 -5.96 -17.90
C VAL A 146 9.24 -6.52 -19.26
N GLY A 147 8.60 -7.57 -19.79
CA GLY A 147 8.78 -8.04 -21.18
C GLY A 147 7.77 -7.48 -22.15
N ALA A 148 7.28 -6.36 -21.80
CA ALA A 148 6.06 -5.75 -22.18
C ALA A 148 5.99 -5.47 -23.69
N THR A 149 4.91 -5.93 -24.27
CA THR A 149 4.32 -5.35 -25.46
C THR A 149 4.21 -3.83 -25.28
N PHE A 150 4.26 -3.08 -26.36
CA PHE A 150 4.05 -1.62 -26.39
C PHE A 150 2.87 -1.18 -25.48
N THR A 151 1.80 -2.01 -25.42
CA THR A 151 0.61 -1.78 -24.59
C THR A 151 0.93 -1.72 -23.08
N SER A 152 1.78 -2.60 -22.57
CA SER A 152 2.11 -2.60 -21.12
C SER A 152 2.98 -1.40 -20.73
N ILE A 153 3.89 -0.99 -21.61
CA ILE A 153 4.69 0.23 -21.41
C ILE A 153 3.77 1.46 -21.42
N LEU A 154 2.82 1.50 -22.36
CA LEU A 154 1.85 2.57 -22.46
C LEU A 154 0.94 2.63 -21.24
N LEU A 155 0.43 1.49 -20.75
CA LEU A 155 -0.39 1.41 -19.54
C LEU A 155 0.39 1.86 -18.30
N PHE A 156 1.64 1.41 -18.14
CA PHE A 156 2.50 1.87 -17.05
C PHE A 156 2.73 3.39 -17.10
N ALA A 157 3.11 3.92 -18.26
CA ALA A 157 3.33 5.36 -18.43
C ALA A 157 2.05 6.16 -18.18
N THR A 158 0.90 5.68 -18.64
CA THR A 158 -0.40 6.31 -18.40
C THR A 158 -0.75 6.31 -16.92
N ASN A 159 -0.61 5.17 -16.22
CA ASN A 159 -0.88 5.09 -14.79
C ASN A 159 0.11 5.94 -13.96
N ALA A 160 1.37 6.02 -14.37
CA ALA A 160 2.36 6.91 -13.76
C ALA A 160 1.96 8.39 -13.92
N LEU A 161 1.54 8.81 -15.12
CA LEU A 161 1.01 10.14 -15.35
C LEU A 161 -0.24 10.43 -14.52
N VAL A 162 -1.20 9.49 -14.51
CA VAL A 162 -2.43 9.62 -13.70
C VAL A 162 -2.07 9.76 -12.23
N SER A 163 -1.12 8.98 -11.70
CA SER A 163 -0.70 9.08 -10.30
C SER A 163 -0.10 10.44 -9.96
N ILE A 164 0.71 11.01 -10.86
CA ILE A 164 1.28 12.35 -10.71
C ILE A 164 0.15 13.42 -10.70
N PHE A 165 -0.79 13.35 -11.65
CA PHE A 165 -1.89 14.30 -11.72
C PHE A 165 -2.81 14.20 -10.50
N VAL A 166 -3.22 12.99 -10.11
CA VAL A 166 -4.07 12.77 -8.93
C VAL A 166 -3.37 13.29 -7.67
N CYS A 167 -2.10 12.96 -7.47
CA CYS A 167 -1.31 13.47 -6.35
C CYS A 167 -1.26 15.01 -6.36
N TYR A 168 -0.90 15.62 -7.49
CA TYR A 168 -0.82 17.07 -7.63
C TYR A 168 -2.15 17.76 -7.33
N TYR A 169 -3.25 17.31 -7.94
CA TYR A 169 -4.56 17.93 -7.74
C TYR A 169 -5.10 17.71 -6.31
N LEU A 170 -4.92 16.55 -5.71
CA LEU A 170 -5.28 16.34 -4.31
C LEU A 170 -4.47 17.22 -3.35
N LEU A 171 -3.20 17.49 -3.67
CA LEU A 171 -2.40 18.43 -2.88
C LEU A 171 -2.81 19.89 -3.11
N LYS A 172 -3.10 20.28 -4.34
CA LYS A 172 -3.48 21.65 -4.71
C LYS A 172 -4.85 22.00 -4.17
N ASP A 173 -5.82 21.12 -4.41
CA ASP A 173 -7.25 21.34 -4.12
C ASP A 173 -7.71 20.47 -2.94
N GLY A 174 -6.88 20.30 -1.90
CA GLY A 174 -7.08 19.35 -0.80
C GLY A 174 -8.43 19.43 -0.08
N ASN A 175 -9.15 20.55 -0.21
CA ASN A 175 -10.49 20.72 0.33
C ASN A 175 -11.62 20.39 -0.66
N ILE A 176 -11.28 19.83 -1.84
CA ILE A 176 -12.30 19.55 -2.86
C ILE A 176 -13.32 18.51 -2.38
N VAL A 177 -12.84 17.49 -1.65
CA VAL A 177 -13.69 16.42 -1.11
C VAL A 177 -14.67 16.98 -0.07
N THR A 178 -14.18 17.79 0.87
CA THR A 178 -15.04 18.44 1.88
C THR A 178 -16.03 19.43 1.25
N ARG A 179 -15.61 20.16 0.22
CA ARG A 179 -16.47 21.09 -0.50
C ARG A 179 -17.59 20.38 -1.25
N ILE A 180 -17.27 19.33 -2.01
CA ILE A 180 -18.27 18.54 -2.76
C ILE A 180 -19.22 17.84 -1.78
N ALA A 181 -18.68 17.22 -0.73
CA ALA A 181 -19.48 16.59 0.31
C ALA A 181 -20.45 17.61 0.94
N GLY A 182 -19.98 18.82 1.24
CA GLY A 182 -20.81 19.89 1.78
C GLY A 182 -21.93 20.36 0.83
N GLN A 183 -21.66 20.42 -0.47
CA GLN A 183 -22.68 20.82 -1.46
C GLN A 183 -23.79 19.77 -1.69
N LEU A 184 -23.45 18.50 -1.51
CA LEU A 184 -24.35 17.37 -1.75
C LEU A 184 -25.12 16.92 -0.51
N THR A 185 -24.68 17.35 0.68
CA THR A 185 -25.23 16.88 1.96
C THR A 185 -26.24 17.89 2.52
N PRO A 186 -27.47 17.46 2.87
CA PRO A 186 -28.39 18.28 3.62
C PRO A 186 -27.83 18.73 4.98
N ASP A 187 -28.12 19.95 5.42
CA ASP A 187 -27.54 20.57 6.63
C ASP A 187 -27.62 19.69 7.87
N ARG A 188 -28.70 18.92 8.02
CA ARG A 188 -28.87 18.01 9.16
C ARG A 188 -27.80 16.88 9.26
N PHE A 189 -27.22 16.48 8.13
CA PHE A 189 -26.21 15.42 8.09
C PHE A 189 -24.78 15.96 8.02
N MET A 190 -24.62 17.28 7.86
CA MET A 190 -23.32 17.92 7.73
C MET A 190 -22.36 17.55 8.87
N PRO A 191 -22.74 17.55 10.17
CA PRO A 191 -21.82 17.19 11.25
C PRO A 191 -21.34 15.74 11.16
N ALA A 192 -22.14 14.83 10.62
CA ALA A 192 -21.76 13.44 10.39
C ALA A 192 -20.74 13.31 9.26
N VAL A 193 -20.95 14.02 8.17
CA VAL A 193 -20.07 14.02 7.00
C VAL A 193 -18.73 14.66 7.34
N ASP A 194 -18.72 15.80 8.03
CA ASP A 194 -17.48 16.45 8.47
C ASP A 194 -16.65 15.55 9.39
N TYR A 195 -17.31 14.89 10.33
CA TYR A 195 -16.63 13.93 11.20
C TYR A 195 -16.06 12.74 10.40
N PHE A 196 -16.85 12.16 9.49
CA PHE A 196 -16.43 11.07 8.63
C PHE A 196 -15.20 11.45 7.79
N VAL A 197 -15.24 12.59 7.10
CA VAL A 197 -14.14 13.04 6.25
C VAL A 197 -12.88 13.30 7.07
N THR A 198 -13.01 13.94 8.23
CA THR A 198 -11.89 14.21 9.13
C THR A 198 -11.28 12.92 9.66
N GLU A 199 -12.12 11.97 10.06
CA GLU A 199 -11.65 10.68 10.59
C GLU A 199 -11.01 9.81 9.51
N ALA A 200 -11.61 9.76 8.31
CA ALA A 200 -11.04 9.09 7.15
C ALA A 200 -9.66 9.66 6.78
N ASP A 201 -9.56 10.99 6.71
CA ASP A 201 -8.29 11.68 6.41
C ASP A 201 -7.21 11.36 7.47
N ARG A 202 -7.59 11.37 8.74
CA ARG A 202 -6.71 11.05 9.86
C ARG A 202 -6.18 9.62 9.76
N ILE A 203 -7.07 8.65 9.53
CA ILE A 203 -6.73 7.23 9.42
C ILE A 203 -5.82 6.98 8.23
N LEU A 204 -6.20 7.43 7.04
CA LEU A 204 -5.45 7.20 5.81
C LEU A 204 -4.09 7.90 5.83
N SER A 205 -4.03 9.12 6.37
CA SER A 205 -2.78 9.82 6.58
C SER A 205 -1.84 9.01 7.47
N GLY A 206 -2.34 8.47 8.60
CA GLY A 206 -1.54 7.66 9.51
C GLY A 206 -1.00 6.39 8.87
N ILE A 207 -1.85 5.66 8.15
CA ILE A 207 -1.46 4.40 7.49
C ILE A 207 -0.41 4.67 6.41
N TYR A 208 -0.68 5.57 5.48
CA TYR A 208 0.18 5.78 4.32
C TYR A 208 1.48 6.50 4.64
N THR A 209 1.41 7.59 5.42
CA THR A 209 2.63 8.30 5.82
C THR A 209 3.47 7.45 6.77
N GLY A 210 2.83 6.73 7.69
CA GLY A 210 3.51 5.84 8.62
C GLY A 210 4.27 4.74 7.88
N THR A 211 3.61 4.06 6.94
CA THR A 211 4.23 3.00 6.13
C THR A 211 5.39 3.52 5.29
N PHE A 212 5.18 4.62 4.56
CA PHE A 212 6.20 5.18 3.67
C PHE A 212 7.43 5.68 4.42
N TYR A 213 7.25 6.50 5.46
CA TYR A 213 8.39 7.06 6.18
C TYR A 213 9.15 6.01 7.01
N THR A 214 8.45 4.98 7.49
CA THR A 214 9.12 3.82 8.08
C THR A 214 9.95 3.08 7.04
N ALA A 215 9.41 2.80 5.85
CA ALA A 215 10.14 2.15 4.77
C ALA A 215 11.36 2.98 4.32
N LEU A 216 11.21 4.30 4.22
CA LEU A 216 12.31 5.21 3.89
C LEU A 216 13.42 5.16 4.94
N PHE A 217 13.06 5.16 6.23
CA PHE A 217 14.03 5.04 7.32
C PHE A 217 14.78 3.71 7.27
N VAL A 218 14.05 2.59 7.09
CA VAL A 218 14.63 1.26 6.93
C VAL A 218 15.61 1.22 5.76
N ALA A 219 15.23 1.77 4.61
CA ALA A 219 16.09 1.82 3.43
C ALA A 219 17.36 2.64 3.67
N MET A 220 17.26 3.82 4.29
CA MET A 220 18.42 4.65 4.62
C MET A 220 19.38 3.94 5.58
N MET A 221 18.86 3.32 6.64
CA MET A 221 19.68 2.57 7.59
C MET A 221 20.31 1.34 6.94
N SER A 222 19.57 0.63 6.07
CA SER A 222 20.10 -0.48 5.30
C SER A 222 21.23 -0.06 4.37
N ALA A 223 21.08 1.09 3.68
CA ALA A 223 22.13 1.63 2.82
C ALA A 223 23.43 1.88 3.60
N VAL A 224 23.32 2.44 4.81
CA VAL A 224 24.48 2.69 5.67
C VAL A 224 25.17 1.34 6.04
N ILE A 225 24.39 0.35 6.46
CA ILE A 225 24.93 -0.98 6.81
C ILE A 225 25.55 -1.65 5.59
N PHE A 226 24.87 -1.65 4.44
CA PHE A 226 25.41 -2.23 3.20
C PHE A 226 26.71 -1.55 2.77
N PHE A 227 26.80 -0.23 2.92
CA PHE A 227 28.03 0.51 2.66
C PHE A 227 29.18 0.11 3.60
N ILE A 228 28.92 0.04 4.92
CA ILE A 228 29.92 -0.33 5.93
C ILE A 228 30.44 -1.73 5.67
N PHE A 229 29.56 -2.68 5.32
CA PHE A 229 29.96 -4.06 5.04
C PHE A 229 30.41 -4.29 3.59
N GLY A 230 30.47 -3.25 2.75
CA GLY A 230 30.90 -3.35 1.36
C GLY A 230 30.08 -4.34 0.55
N ILE A 231 28.75 -4.34 0.75
CA ILE A 231 27.84 -5.21 0.00
C ILE A 231 27.79 -4.76 -1.46
N PRO A 232 27.94 -5.67 -2.43
CA PRO A 232 27.82 -5.32 -3.84
C PRO A 232 26.39 -4.90 -4.16
N GLN A 233 26.21 -4.12 -5.23
CA GLN A 233 24.88 -3.66 -5.71
C GLN A 233 24.06 -2.90 -4.63
N LEU A 234 24.74 -2.08 -3.82
CA LEU A 234 24.16 -1.33 -2.70
C LEU A 234 22.86 -0.62 -3.07
N ILE A 235 22.83 0.08 -4.20
CA ILE A 235 21.66 0.87 -4.62
C ILE A 235 20.47 -0.05 -4.89
N LEU A 236 20.68 -1.15 -5.62
CA LEU A 236 19.62 -2.10 -5.93
C LEU A 236 19.05 -2.76 -4.67
N LEU A 237 19.93 -3.25 -3.80
CA LEU A 237 19.52 -3.90 -2.55
C LEU A 237 18.79 -2.93 -1.61
N THR A 238 19.25 -1.67 -1.55
CA THR A 238 18.55 -0.62 -0.79
C THR A 238 17.16 -0.33 -1.36
N ALA A 239 17.03 -0.26 -2.69
CA ALA A 239 15.74 -0.08 -3.35
C ALA A 239 14.81 -1.27 -3.10
N PHE A 240 15.35 -2.49 -3.12
CA PHE A 240 14.60 -3.70 -2.81
C PHE A 240 14.13 -3.71 -1.35
N VAL A 241 15.00 -3.33 -0.40
CA VAL A 241 14.64 -3.18 1.02
C VAL A 241 13.55 -2.11 1.20
N PHE A 242 13.63 -0.99 0.48
CA PHE A 242 12.60 0.05 0.52
C PHE A 242 11.23 -0.49 0.13
N ILE A 243 11.14 -1.22 -0.99
CA ILE A 243 9.90 -1.83 -1.46
C ILE A 243 9.40 -2.90 -0.47
N ALA A 244 10.29 -3.78 -0.01
CA ALA A 244 9.95 -4.82 0.96
C ALA A 244 9.45 -4.24 2.29
N ALA A 245 10.08 -3.16 2.78
CA ALA A 245 9.70 -2.50 4.03
C ALA A 245 8.34 -1.78 3.97
N MET A 246 7.81 -1.50 2.76
CA MET A 246 6.44 -1.01 2.62
C MET A 246 5.41 -2.08 3.04
N VAL A 247 5.77 -3.35 2.98
CA VAL A 247 4.92 -4.46 3.44
C VAL A 247 5.20 -4.75 4.92
N PRO A 248 4.23 -4.57 5.83
CA PRO A 248 4.48 -4.66 7.28
C PRO A 248 5.04 -6.00 7.78
N ILE A 249 4.96 -7.07 7.00
CA ILE A 249 5.42 -8.42 7.39
C ILE A 249 6.72 -8.79 6.68
N LEU A 250 6.93 -8.27 5.46
CA LEU A 250 8.08 -8.59 4.62
C LEU A 250 9.34 -7.77 4.99
N SER A 251 9.46 -7.34 6.24
CA SER A 251 10.54 -6.47 6.72
C SER A 251 11.93 -6.93 6.22
N GLY A 252 12.92 -6.08 6.39
CA GLY A 252 14.30 -6.30 5.92
C GLY A 252 14.92 -7.68 6.19
N MET A 253 14.31 -8.51 7.05
CA MET A 253 14.73 -9.88 7.32
C MET A 253 14.85 -10.74 6.05
N MET A 254 13.93 -10.58 5.09
CA MET A 254 13.99 -11.32 3.81
C MET A 254 15.26 -11.01 3.01
N VAL A 255 15.84 -9.83 3.22
CA VAL A 255 17.08 -9.41 2.55
C VAL A 255 18.29 -9.69 3.43
N PHE A 256 18.19 -9.44 4.73
CA PHE A 256 19.32 -9.57 5.65
C PHE A 256 19.75 -11.01 5.89
N ILE A 257 18.82 -11.98 5.92
CA ILE A 257 19.16 -13.40 6.09
C ILE A 257 20.00 -13.91 4.92
N PRO A 258 19.57 -13.77 3.64
CA PRO A 258 20.41 -14.20 2.51
C PRO A 258 21.76 -13.48 2.45
N LEU A 259 21.80 -12.18 2.77
CA LEU A 259 23.05 -11.43 2.79
C LEU A 259 23.99 -11.86 3.92
N ALA A 260 23.47 -12.23 5.09
CA ALA A 260 24.27 -12.79 6.17
C ALA A 260 24.88 -14.14 5.76
N VAL A 261 24.13 -15.00 5.07
CA VAL A 261 24.63 -16.25 4.50
C VAL A 261 25.71 -15.98 3.44
N TYR A 262 25.47 -15.02 2.55
CA TYR A 262 26.48 -14.59 1.57
C TYR A 262 27.79 -14.15 2.25
N LEU A 263 27.73 -13.27 3.26
CA LEU A 263 28.89 -12.78 3.99
C LEU A 263 29.60 -13.88 4.80
N TYR A 264 28.85 -14.87 5.30
CA TYR A 264 29.42 -16.04 5.98
C TYR A 264 30.35 -16.82 5.04
N ILE A 265 29.96 -16.96 3.78
CA ILE A 265 30.70 -17.73 2.77
C ILE A 265 31.82 -16.88 2.17
N ASP A 266 31.52 -15.64 1.79
CA ASP A 266 32.45 -14.77 1.07
C ASP A 266 33.57 -14.24 1.96
N ARG A 267 33.34 -14.07 3.27
CA ARG A 267 34.31 -13.44 4.18
C ARG A 267 34.62 -14.24 5.42
N SER A 268 33.70 -14.24 6.40
CA SER A 268 33.89 -15.01 7.63
C SER A 268 32.60 -15.12 8.46
N PRO A 269 32.48 -16.16 9.31
CA PRO A 269 31.36 -16.31 10.25
C PRO A 269 31.18 -15.12 11.17
N LEU A 270 32.25 -14.49 11.64
CA LEU A 270 32.22 -13.37 12.55
C LEU A 270 31.61 -12.14 11.86
N ILE A 271 32.01 -11.85 10.62
CA ILE A 271 31.47 -10.71 9.85
C ILE A 271 29.97 -10.93 9.58
N ALA A 272 29.54 -12.14 9.23
CA ALA A 272 28.15 -12.48 9.02
C ALA A 272 27.30 -12.25 10.28
N VAL A 273 27.78 -12.68 11.44
CA VAL A 273 27.07 -12.47 12.72
C VAL A 273 27.00 -10.98 13.07
N ILE A 274 28.10 -10.24 12.93
CA ILE A 274 28.11 -8.80 13.20
C ILE A 274 27.14 -8.08 12.24
N PHE A 275 27.15 -8.41 10.95
CA PHE A 275 26.21 -7.88 9.97
C PHE A 275 24.77 -8.17 10.37
N PHE A 276 24.43 -9.42 10.68
CA PHE A 276 23.07 -9.82 11.01
C PHE A 276 22.58 -9.14 12.29
N VAL A 277 23.40 -9.14 13.36
CA VAL A 277 23.05 -8.51 14.63
C VAL A 277 22.90 -6.99 14.47
N SER A 278 23.82 -6.32 13.75
CA SER A 278 23.71 -4.89 13.50
C SER A 278 22.48 -4.54 12.65
N SER A 279 22.16 -5.36 11.63
CA SER A 279 20.94 -5.19 10.84
C SER A 279 19.67 -5.39 11.67
N LEU A 280 19.66 -6.40 12.55
CA LEU A 280 18.55 -6.66 13.45
C LEU A 280 18.32 -5.49 14.40
N VAL A 281 19.36 -5.00 15.08
CA VAL A 281 19.30 -4.01 16.13
C VAL A 281 19.05 -2.60 15.57
N LEU A 282 19.68 -2.23 14.46
CA LEU A 282 19.63 -0.87 13.91
C LEU A 282 18.56 -0.67 12.84
N VAL A 283 18.27 -1.71 12.05
CA VAL A 283 17.36 -1.58 10.89
C VAL A 283 16.01 -2.21 11.14
N TYR A 284 15.93 -3.32 11.88
CA TYR A 284 14.68 -4.03 12.08
C TYR A 284 13.93 -3.57 13.34
N VAL A 285 14.59 -3.61 14.50
CA VAL A 285 13.93 -3.35 15.79
C VAL A 285 13.38 -1.92 15.89
N PRO A 286 14.14 -0.84 15.62
CA PRO A 286 13.62 0.51 15.83
C PRO A 286 12.45 0.88 14.91
N PRO A 287 12.48 0.58 13.59
CA PRO A 287 11.37 0.93 12.72
C PRO A 287 10.09 0.15 13.02
N ASP A 288 10.18 -1.17 13.17
CA ASP A 288 9.00 -2.00 13.29
C ASP A 288 8.35 -1.96 14.69
N PHE A 289 9.16 -1.80 15.74
CA PHE A 289 8.65 -1.79 17.12
C PHE A 289 8.42 -0.39 17.70
N ILE A 290 9.09 0.63 17.19
CA ILE A 290 9.01 2.01 17.73
C ILE A 290 8.39 2.95 16.70
N LEU A 291 9.00 3.09 15.51
CA LEU A 291 8.64 4.11 14.55
C LEU A 291 7.27 3.86 13.92
N ARG A 292 7.01 2.63 13.45
CA ARG A 292 5.75 2.24 12.81
C ARG A 292 4.55 2.35 13.76
N PRO A 293 4.57 1.76 14.98
CA PRO A 293 3.49 1.94 15.95
C PRO A 293 3.29 3.40 16.33
N TYR A 294 4.38 4.17 16.52
CA TYR A 294 4.30 5.58 16.85
C TYR A 294 3.60 6.41 15.75
N LEU A 295 3.96 6.21 14.48
CA LEU A 295 3.37 6.93 13.36
C LEU A 295 1.92 6.52 13.09
N ILE A 296 1.62 5.22 13.14
CA ILE A 296 0.29 4.71 12.84
C ILE A 296 -0.67 4.93 14.01
N ASN A 297 -0.28 4.62 15.25
CA ASN A 297 -1.18 4.71 16.41
C ASN A 297 -1.56 6.15 16.75
N ARG A 298 -0.64 7.12 16.58
CA ARG A 298 -0.98 8.53 16.79
C ARG A 298 -2.06 9.04 15.83
N ALA A 299 -2.14 8.44 14.65
CA ALA A 299 -3.06 8.91 13.63
C ALA A 299 -4.35 8.09 13.57
N SER A 300 -4.31 6.77 13.72
CA SER A 300 -5.46 5.93 13.33
C SER A 300 -6.17 5.19 14.46
N ASN A 301 -5.51 4.84 15.57
CA ASN A 301 -6.06 3.98 16.63
C ASN A 301 -6.77 2.71 16.07
N ILE A 302 -6.25 2.15 14.98
CA ILE A 302 -6.75 0.91 14.37
C ILE A 302 -5.90 -0.25 14.88
N HIS A 303 -6.54 -1.39 15.12
CA HIS A 303 -5.81 -2.58 15.56
C HIS A 303 -4.79 -2.99 14.48
N PRO A 304 -3.51 -3.19 14.82
CA PRO A 304 -2.44 -3.50 13.85
C PRO A 304 -2.76 -4.69 12.94
N LEU A 305 -3.45 -5.71 13.46
CA LEU A 305 -3.85 -6.90 12.70
C LEU A 305 -4.73 -6.54 11.49
N LEU A 306 -5.68 -5.59 11.64
CA LEU A 306 -6.53 -5.16 10.52
C LEU A 306 -5.72 -4.50 9.41
N ILE A 307 -4.71 -3.71 9.79
CA ILE A 307 -3.82 -3.06 8.84
C ILE A 307 -2.99 -4.11 8.08
N ILE A 308 -2.41 -5.07 8.81
CA ILE A 308 -1.63 -6.17 8.23
C ILE A 308 -2.49 -6.99 7.26
N LEU A 309 -3.68 -7.43 7.72
CA LEU A 309 -4.59 -8.21 6.89
C LEU A 309 -5.06 -7.44 5.65
N SER A 310 -5.25 -6.12 5.76
CA SER A 310 -5.61 -5.31 4.60
C SER A 310 -4.50 -5.26 3.56
N PHE A 311 -3.26 -5.02 3.95
CA PHE A 311 -2.12 -5.03 3.03
C PHE A 311 -1.91 -6.38 2.38
N VAL A 312 -1.86 -7.46 3.18
CA VAL A 312 -1.62 -8.83 2.69
C VAL A 312 -2.79 -9.31 1.84
N GLY A 313 -4.02 -9.19 2.35
CA GLY A 313 -5.22 -9.61 1.62
C GLY A 313 -5.41 -8.83 0.32
N GLY A 314 -5.17 -7.51 0.34
CA GLY A 314 -5.20 -6.68 -0.84
C GLY A 314 -4.14 -7.07 -1.86
N GLY A 315 -2.91 -7.33 -1.40
CA GLY A 315 -1.81 -7.80 -2.25
C GLY A 315 -2.09 -9.13 -2.93
N LEU A 316 -2.67 -10.08 -2.20
CA LEU A 316 -3.06 -11.39 -2.74
C LEU A 316 -4.23 -11.30 -3.74
N ALA A 317 -5.19 -10.42 -3.48
CA ALA A 317 -6.39 -10.28 -4.32
C ALA A 317 -6.17 -9.43 -5.58
N GLY A 318 -5.39 -8.36 -5.49
CA GLY A 318 -5.23 -7.36 -6.56
C GLY A 318 -3.80 -6.95 -6.83
N GLY A 319 -2.80 -7.75 -6.43
CA GLY A 319 -1.39 -7.43 -6.67
C GLY A 319 -0.97 -6.12 -5.97
N ILE A 320 -0.08 -5.38 -6.62
CA ILE A 320 0.47 -4.13 -6.05
C ILE A 320 -0.63 -3.08 -5.83
N SER A 321 -1.56 -2.95 -6.74
CA SER A 321 -2.67 -2.00 -6.62
C SER A 321 -3.63 -2.38 -5.50
N GLY A 322 -3.96 -3.68 -5.38
CA GLY A 322 -4.75 -4.19 -4.26
C GLY A 322 -4.07 -3.98 -2.91
N PHE A 323 -2.75 -4.12 -2.86
CA PHE A 323 -1.95 -3.86 -1.67
C PHE A 323 -2.16 -2.42 -1.15
N PHE A 324 -2.17 -1.42 -2.03
CA PHE A 324 -2.42 -0.03 -1.62
C PHE A 324 -3.91 0.32 -1.49
N ALA A 325 -4.79 -0.31 -2.27
CA ALA A 325 -6.22 -0.04 -2.22
C ALA A 325 -6.91 -0.58 -0.97
N ALA A 326 -6.54 -1.77 -0.51
CA ALA A 326 -7.23 -2.42 0.58
C ALA A 326 -7.14 -1.65 1.92
N PRO A 327 -5.98 -1.09 2.34
CA PRO A 327 -5.92 -0.21 3.50
C PRO A 327 -6.80 1.05 3.38
N LEU A 328 -6.96 1.58 2.14
CA LEU A 328 -7.88 2.69 1.89
C LEU A 328 -9.32 2.28 2.18
N VAL A 329 -9.75 1.14 1.64
CA VAL A 329 -11.09 0.62 1.86
C VAL A 329 -11.34 0.33 3.34
N VAL A 330 -10.41 -0.35 4.01
CA VAL A 330 -10.51 -0.65 5.45
C VAL A 330 -10.53 0.63 6.28
N GLY A 331 -9.68 1.60 5.95
CA GLY A 331 -9.65 2.90 6.62
C GLY A 331 -10.98 3.66 6.50
N LEU A 332 -11.58 3.66 5.31
CA LEU A 332 -12.90 4.25 5.08
C LEU A 332 -14.00 3.52 5.86
N LEU A 333 -13.99 2.19 5.88
CA LEU A 333 -14.97 1.39 6.65
C LEU A 333 -14.87 1.69 8.15
N VAL A 334 -13.65 1.79 8.69
CA VAL A 334 -13.45 2.17 10.10
C VAL A 334 -13.93 3.59 10.38
N ALA A 335 -13.71 4.53 9.45
CA ALA A 335 -14.22 5.91 9.58
C ALA A 335 -15.75 5.94 9.59
N VAL A 336 -16.42 5.16 8.72
CA VAL A 336 -17.89 5.01 8.74
C VAL A 336 -18.36 4.47 10.08
N TYR A 337 -17.77 3.38 10.56
CA TYR A 337 -18.11 2.76 11.83
C TYR A 337 -17.98 3.75 13.00
N ARG A 338 -16.87 4.48 13.10
CA ARG A 338 -16.65 5.47 14.15
C ARG A 338 -17.63 6.63 14.08
N THR A 339 -17.97 7.06 12.87
CA THR A 339 -18.99 8.10 12.68
C THR A 339 -20.35 7.63 13.19
N TYR A 340 -20.74 6.40 12.88
CA TYR A 340 -21.99 5.81 13.34
C TYR A 340 -22.06 5.73 14.86
N VAL A 341 -21.01 5.22 15.52
CA VAL A 341 -20.93 5.12 16.99
C VAL A 341 -21.04 6.50 17.63
N LYS A 342 -20.30 7.48 17.14
CA LYS A 342 -20.32 8.85 17.72
C LYS A 342 -21.68 9.54 17.58
N LEU A 343 -22.41 9.26 16.50
CA LEU A 343 -23.77 9.80 16.33
C LEU A 343 -24.76 9.11 17.28
N GLY A 344 -24.60 7.82 17.53
CA GLY A 344 -25.41 7.04 18.49
C GLY A 344 -25.23 7.55 19.92
N GLU A 345 -23.99 7.85 20.33
CA GLU A 345 -23.71 8.43 21.66
C GLU A 345 -24.38 9.79 21.86
N LYS A 346 -24.28 10.68 20.87
CA LYS A 346 -24.96 11.99 20.92
C LYS A 346 -26.49 11.89 20.95
N GLY A 347 -27.05 10.90 20.26
CA GLY A 347 -28.50 10.60 20.32
C GLY A 347 -28.95 10.16 21.72
N ASN A 348 -28.13 9.41 22.43
CA ASN A 348 -28.43 8.92 23.77
C ASN A 348 -28.25 10.03 24.85
N GLU A 349 -27.29 10.93 24.70
CA GLU A 349 -27.08 12.08 25.60
C GLU A 349 -28.23 13.12 25.50
N SER A 350 -28.97 13.13 24.40
CA SER A 350 -30.13 14.04 24.19
C SER A 350 -31.43 13.48 24.73
N LEU A 351 -31.47 12.24 25.22
CA LEU A 351 -32.66 11.70 25.93
C LEU A 351 -32.64 12.20 27.38
N PRO A 352 -33.73 12.84 27.88
CA PRO A 352 -33.80 13.22 29.28
C PRO A 352 -33.66 11.98 30.17
N ALA A 353 -32.83 12.09 31.25
CA ALA A 353 -32.72 11.02 32.22
C ALA A 353 -34.12 10.62 32.69
N GLU A 354 -34.46 9.35 32.55
CA GLU A 354 -35.71 8.78 33.04
C GLU A 354 -35.87 9.17 34.51
N PRO A 355 -36.96 9.84 34.94
CA PRO A 355 -37.12 10.22 36.32
C PRO A 355 -37.10 8.96 37.21
N ALA A 356 -36.17 8.95 38.17
CA ALA A 356 -36.06 7.85 39.15
C ALA A 356 -37.45 7.67 39.76
N GLY A 357 -38.05 6.51 39.55
CA GLY A 357 -39.33 6.12 40.12
C GLY A 357 -39.26 6.22 41.65
N PRO A 358 -40.39 6.59 42.33
CA PRO A 358 -40.44 6.74 43.78
C PRO A 358 -40.14 5.42 44.45
N GLN A 359 -39.19 5.43 45.40
CA GLN A 359 -38.90 4.33 46.33
C GLN A 359 -40.04 4.15 47.34
#